data_1f4c3f3a8dad3943d9a92ed03243fa19
#
_entry.id   1f4c3f3a8dad3943d9a92ed03243fa19
#
_cell.length_a   1.000
_cell.length_b   1.000
_cell.length_c   1.000
_cell.angle_alpha   90.00
_cell.angle_beta   90.00
_cell.angle_gamma   90.00
#
_symmetry.space_group_name_H-M   'P 1'
#
loop_
_entity.id
_entity.type
_entity.pdbx_description
1 polymer ?
#
loop_
_entity_poly.entity_id
_entity_poly.type
_entity_poly.pdbx_seq_one_letter_code
_entity_poly.pdbx_strand_id
1 'polypeptide(L)'
;MKAWGSVVVTLTMLMAATVDAKIYERCELATKLEKAGLDGFKGYTTGDWLCMAHYESGFDTSFVNHNPDGSSEYGIFQLNSAWWCDNGVTPTQNLCHMECHELLNRHILDDIMCAQQVVSSQEGMNAWDSWSQHCSGHDLSEWLKGCHLNVKPDPKRIHS
;
A
#
# COMPACT_ATOMS: atom_id res chain seq x y z
N MET A 1 58.75 -33.35 10.66
CA MET A 1 57.91 -32.59 9.72
C MET A 1 56.72 -32.06 10.46
N LYS A 2 56.60 -30.73 10.58
CA LYS A 2 55.42 -30.09 11.17
C LYS A 2 54.45 -29.78 10.04
N ALA A 3 53.28 -30.43 10.03
CA ALA A 3 52.21 -30.09 9.11
C ALA A 3 51.51 -28.81 9.59
N TRP A 4 51.64 -27.77 8.84
CA TRP A 4 50.88 -26.54 9.09
C TRP A 4 49.50 -26.72 8.46
N GLY A 5 48.51 -27.04 9.28
CA GLY A 5 47.12 -27.01 8.86
C GLY A 5 46.65 -25.56 8.68
N SER A 6 46.42 -25.17 7.44
CA SER A 6 45.74 -23.90 7.16
C SER A 6 44.28 -23.99 7.61
N VAL A 7 43.91 -23.30 8.69
CA VAL A 7 42.53 -23.12 9.07
C VAL A 7 41.95 -22.07 8.14
N VAL A 8 41.14 -22.49 7.16
CA VAL A 8 40.37 -21.59 6.33
C VAL A 8 39.13 -21.22 7.13
N VAL A 9 39.13 -20.03 7.71
CA VAL A 9 37.93 -19.45 8.33
C VAL A 9 37.08 -18.86 7.19
N THR A 10 36.07 -19.60 6.76
CA THR A 10 35.05 -19.07 5.85
C THR A 10 34.14 -18.15 6.65
N LEU A 11 34.32 -16.84 6.46
CA LEU A 11 33.40 -15.81 6.97
C LEU A 11 32.14 -15.86 6.12
N THR A 12 31.12 -16.59 6.58
CA THR A 12 29.76 -16.48 5.99
C THR A 12 29.19 -15.14 6.40
N MET A 13 29.21 -14.15 5.49
CA MET A 13 28.43 -12.94 5.65
C MET A 13 26.96 -13.32 5.59
N LEU A 14 26.29 -13.34 6.74
CA LEU A 14 24.84 -13.28 6.78
C LEU A 14 24.43 -11.90 6.24
N MET A 15 24.04 -11.86 4.97
CA MET A 15 23.31 -10.72 4.44
C MET A 15 21.94 -10.74 5.11
N ALA A 16 21.76 -9.96 6.18
CA ALA A 16 20.44 -9.65 6.70
C ALA A 16 19.69 -8.95 5.57
N ALA A 17 18.64 -9.58 5.04
CA ALA A 17 17.72 -8.93 4.12
C ALA A 17 17.05 -7.79 4.91
N THR A 18 17.53 -6.58 4.73
CA THR A 18 16.88 -5.38 5.27
C THR A 18 15.58 -5.21 4.50
N VAL A 19 14.44 -5.31 5.20
CA VAL A 19 13.16 -4.91 4.63
C VAL A 19 13.26 -3.44 4.32
N ASP A 20 13.14 -3.08 3.05
CA ASP A 20 13.20 -1.68 2.60
C ASP A 20 11.84 -1.00 2.85
N ALA A 21 11.53 -0.81 4.13
CA ALA A 21 10.29 -0.22 4.60
C ALA A 21 10.34 1.30 4.61
N LYS A 22 9.17 1.93 4.46
CA LYS A 22 9.03 3.37 4.54
C LYS A 22 7.70 3.75 5.17
N ILE A 23 7.72 4.76 6.05
CA ILE A 23 6.54 5.51 6.45
C ILE A 23 6.50 6.78 5.60
N TYR A 24 5.47 6.89 4.74
CA TYR A 24 5.32 8.04 3.85
C TYR A 24 4.86 9.27 4.62
N GLU A 25 5.39 10.41 4.22
CA GLU A 25 4.79 11.70 4.53
C GLU A 25 3.49 11.88 3.74
N ARG A 26 2.49 12.52 4.34
CA ARG A 26 1.15 12.71 3.75
C ARG A 26 1.18 13.33 2.35
N CYS A 27 1.87 14.44 2.19
CA CYS A 27 1.95 15.13 0.88
C CYS A 27 2.82 14.39 -0.14
N GLU A 28 3.83 13.66 0.33
CA GLU A 28 4.64 12.80 -0.54
C GLU A 28 3.79 11.65 -1.10
N LEU A 29 3.00 11.00 -0.26
CA LEU A 29 2.08 9.97 -0.68
C LEU A 29 1.03 10.53 -1.64
N ALA A 30 0.42 11.67 -1.33
CA ALA A 30 -0.54 12.34 -2.19
C ALA A 30 0.02 12.56 -3.61
N THR A 31 1.26 13.04 -3.71
CA THR A 31 1.94 13.26 -4.99
C THR A 31 2.11 11.96 -5.76
N LYS A 32 2.50 10.88 -5.08
CA LYS A 32 2.64 9.57 -5.74
C LYS A 32 1.32 9.02 -6.24
N LEU A 33 0.26 9.14 -5.45
CA LEU A 33 -1.08 8.67 -5.81
C LEU A 33 -1.61 9.43 -7.04
N GLU A 34 -1.45 10.75 -7.08
CA GLU A 34 -1.86 11.55 -8.24
C GLU A 34 -1.06 11.22 -9.49
N LYS A 35 0.26 11.06 -9.38
CA LYS A 35 1.11 10.65 -10.50
C LYS A 35 0.72 9.27 -11.05
N ALA A 36 0.23 8.40 -10.19
CA ALA A 36 -0.29 7.08 -10.58
C ALA A 36 -1.72 7.11 -11.15
N GLY A 37 -2.36 8.29 -11.20
CA GLY A 37 -3.69 8.47 -11.78
C GLY A 37 -4.84 8.11 -10.84
N LEU A 38 -4.62 8.09 -9.51
CA LEU A 38 -5.67 7.72 -8.56
C LEU A 38 -6.64 8.86 -8.25
N ASP A 39 -6.29 10.11 -8.53
CA ASP A 39 -7.25 11.20 -8.36
C ASP A 39 -8.37 11.10 -9.40
N GLY A 40 -9.58 10.87 -8.94
CA GLY A 40 -10.76 10.64 -9.77
C GLY A 40 -10.93 9.19 -10.25
N PHE A 41 -10.01 8.29 -9.94
CA PHE A 41 -10.13 6.89 -10.33
C PHE A 41 -11.37 6.26 -9.68
N LYS A 42 -12.27 5.72 -10.52
CA LYS A 42 -13.58 5.20 -10.10
C LYS A 42 -14.42 6.17 -9.26
N GLY A 43 -14.16 7.48 -9.40
CA GLY A 43 -14.86 8.55 -8.70
C GLY A 43 -14.31 8.89 -7.31
N TYR A 44 -13.23 8.25 -6.88
CA TYR A 44 -12.57 8.53 -5.61
C TYR A 44 -11.46 9.56 -5.76
N THR A 45 -11.36 10.47 -4.81
CA THR A 45 -10.36 11.55 -4.80
C THR A 45 -9.05 11.12 -4.14
N THR A 46 -7.98 11.87 -4.35
CA THR A 46 -6.72 11.67 -3.60
C THR A 46 -6.96 11.70 -2.08
N GLY A 47 -7.89 12.53 -1.60
CA GLY A 47 -8.29 12.57 -0.19
C GLY A 47 -8.86 11.24 0.32
N ASP A 48 -9.66 10.56 -0.48
CA ASP A 48 -10.19 9.22 -0.16
C ASP A 48 -9.05 8.23 0.07
N TRP A 49 -8.10 8.19 -0.85
CA TRP A 49 -6.94 7.29 -0.77
C TRP A 49 -6.05 7.59 0.43
N LEU A 50 -5.77 8.86 0.71
CA LEU A 50 -4.96 9.27 1.87
C LEU A 50 -5.67 8.93 3.19
N CYS A 51 -6.94 9.24 3.30
CA CYS A 51 -7.72 8.94 4.50
C CYS A 51 -7.74 7.43 4.76
N MET A 52 -8.04 6.63 3.76
CA MET A 52 -8.04 5.18 3.88
C MET A 52 -6.66 4.64 4.29
N ALA A 53 -5.59 5.02 3.60
CA ALA A 53 -4.24 4.56 3.90
C ALA A 53 -3.77 4.95 5.31
N HIS A 54 -4.17 6.11 5.80
CA HIS A 54 -3.88 6.54 7.16
C HIS A 54 -4.49 5.60 8.20
N TYR A 55 -5.77 5.31 8.06
CA TYR A 55 -6.47 4.45 9.02
C TYR A 55 -6.12 2.97 8.87
N GLU A 56 -5.70 2.52 7.68
CA GLU A 56 -5.27 1.15 7.46
C GLU A 56 -3.86 0.88 8.02
N SER A 57 -2.90 1.74 7.74
CA SER A 57 -1.48 1.47 8.03
C SER A 57 -0.70 2.63 8.66
N GLY A 58 -1.28 3.82 8.80
CA GLY A 58 -0.51 5.01 9.16
C GLY A 58 0.54 5.37 8.11
N PHE A 59 0.27 5.09 6.82
CA PHE A 59 1.20 5.27 5.70
C PHE A 59 2.46 4.39 5.76
N ASP A 60 2.43 3.32 6.54
CA ASP A 60 3.55 2.40 6.71
C ASP A 60 3.50 1.27 5.67
N THR A 61 4.50 1.23 4.79
CA THR A 61 4.59 0.21 3.74
C THR A 61 4.85 -1.19 4.28
N SER A 62 5.38 -1.34 5.49
CA SER A 62 5.72 -2.63 6.09
C SER A 62 4.67 -3.19 7.05
N PHE A 63 3.54 -2.50 7.20
CA PHE A 63 2.53 -2.90 8.16
C PHE A 63 1.87 -4.22 7.77
N VAL A 64 1.82 -5.17 8.70
CA VAL A 64 1.15 -6.46 8.56
C VAL A 64 0.20 -6.65 9.74
N ASN A 65 -1.04 -6.96 9.47
CA ASN A 65 -2.04 -7.30 10.48
C ASN A 65 -2.53 -8.73 10.28
N HIS A 66 -2.60 -9.50 11.37
CA HIS A 66 -3.08 -10.87 11.35
C HIS A 66 -4.54 -10.93 11.83
N ASN A 67 -5.40 -11.54 11.02
CA ASN A 67 -6.82 -11.66 11.33
C ASN A 67 -7.11 -12.98 12.08
N PRO A 68 -8.19 -13.02 12.89
CA PRO A 68 -8.60 -14.25 13.60
C PRO A 68 -8.98 -15.40 12.68
N ASP A 69 -9.38 -15.14 11.43
CA ASP A 69 -9.74 -16.15 10.43
C ASP A 69 -8.53 -16.83 9.77
N GLY A 70 -7.29 -16.45 10.14
CA GLY A 70 -6.05 -16.96 9.59
C GLY A 70 -5.54 -16.21 8.37
N SER A 71 -6.28 -15.25 7.83
CA SER A 71 -5.78 -14.34 6.80
C SER A 71 -4.93 -13.23 7.41
N SER A 72 -4.17 -12.55 6.58
CA SER A 72 -3.38 -11.39 6.98
C SER A 72 -3.52 -10.27 5.96
N GLU A 73 -3.25 -9.06 6.38
CA GLU A 73 -3.33 -7.86 5.57
C GLU A 73 -1.96 -7.22 5.47
N TYR A 74 -1.61 -6.72 4.29
CA TYR A 74 -0.25 -6.35 3.94
C TYR A 74 -0.15 -4.96 3.36
N GLY A 75 0.84 -4.22 3.85
CA GLY A 75 1.33 -2.99 3.25
C GLY A 75 0.48 -1.76 3.54
N ILE A 76 0.76 -0.71 2.78
CA ILE A 76 0.19 0.62 3.00
C ILE A 76 -1.35 0.64 2.88
N PHE A 77 -1.93 -0.23 2.06
CA PHE A 77 -3.37 -0.36 1.86
C PHE A 77 -3.99 -1.59 2.52
N GLN A 78 -3.21 -2.38 3.27
CA GLN A 78 -3.69 -3.55 4.01
C GLN A 78 -4.49 -4.52 3.12
N LEU A 79 -3.85 -5.02 2.07
CA LEU A 79 -4.46 -5.94 1.12
C LEU A 79 -4.49 -7.37 1.68
N ASN A 80 -5.66 -7.99 1.67
CA ASN A 80 -5.93 -9.26 2.36
C ASN A 80 -5.44 -10.46 1.56
N SER A 81 -4.75 -11.38 2.24
CA SER A 81 -4.21 -12.61 1.65
C SER A 81 -5.24 -13.62 1.18
N ALA A 82 -6.48 -13.59 1.68
CA ALA A 82 -7.53 -14.48 1.20
C ALA A 82 -8.01 -14.14 -0.22
N TRP A 83 -7.87 -12.88 -0.64
CA TRP A 83 -8.43 -12.36 -1.88
C TRP A 83 -7.40 -11.86 -2.88
N TRP A 84 -6.40 -11.12 -2.43
CA TRP A 84 -5.64 -10.22 -3.30
C TRP A 84 -4.22 -10.69 -3.58
N CYS A 85 -3.57 -11.35 -2.64
CA CYS A 85 -2.20 -11.83 -2.78
C CYS A 85 -2.01 -13.21 -2.14
N ASP A 86 -0.88 -13.86 -2.43
CA ASP A 86 -0.52 -15.15 -1.87
C ASP A 86 0.57 -14.99 -0.79
N ASN A 87 0.32 -15.46 0.42
CA ASN A 87 1.30 -15.51 1.50
C ASN A 87 1.83 -16.92 1.79
N GLY A 88 1.44 -17.91 1.00
CA GLY A 88 1.87 -19.30 1.13
C GLY A 88 1.17 -20.10 2.22
N VAL A 89 0.30 -19.51 3.04
CA VAL A 89 -0.40 -20.18 4.15
C VAL A 89 -1.91 -19.98 4.15
N THR A 90 -2.40 -18.85 3.68
CA THR A 90 -3.83 -18.56 3.56
C THR A 90 -4.35 -19.14 2.24
N PRO A 91 -5.46 -19.93 2.22
CA PRO A 91 -6.18 -20.22 0.98
C PRO A 91 -6.59 -18.92 0.31
N THR A 92 -6.21 -18.70 -0.96
CA THR A 92 -6.31 -17.40 -1.61
C THR A 92 -6.89 -17.48 -3.02
N GLN A 93 -7.65 -16.44 -3.39
CA GLN A 93 -8.01 -16.16 -4.79
C GLN A 93 -6.85 -15.54 -5.57
N ASN A 94 -5.92 -14.89 -4.89
CA ASN A 94 -4.76 -14.20 -5.44
C ASN A 94 -5.10 -13.36 -6.69
N LEU A 95 -6.12 -12.51 -6.60
CA LEU A 95 -6.65 -11.75 -7.74
C LEU A 95 -5.66 -10.75 -8.32
N CYS A 96 -4.70 -10.29 -7.54
CA CYS A 96 -3.62 -9.42 -8.02
C CYS A 96 -2.41 -10.20 -8.57
N HIS A 97 -2.42 -11.54 -8.50
CA HIS A 97 -1.37 -12.41 -9.03
C HIS A 97 0.03 -12.06 -8.52
N MET A 98 0.18 -11.96 -7.20
CA MET A 98 1.43 -11.57 -6.56
C MET A 98 1.61 -12.20 -5.19
N GLU A 99 2.85 -12.23 -4.73
CA GLU A 99 3.16 -12.60 -3.35
C GLU A 99 2.88 -11.42 -2.40
N CYS A 100 2.29 -11.70 -1.24
CA CYS A 100 1.93 -10.62 -0.31
C CYS A 100 3.15 -9.83 0.18
N HIS A 101 4.32 -10.45 0.32
CA HIS A 101 5.51 -9.74 0.79
C HIS A 101 5.99 -8.66 -0.21
N GLU A 102 5.64 -8.73 -1.48
CA GLU A 102 5.93 -7.69 -2.48
C GLU A 102 5.23 -6.37 -2.15
N LEU A 103 4.18 -6.42 -1.33
CA LEU A 103 3.43 -5.25 -0.85
C LEU A 103 4.09 -4.54 0.34
N LEU A 104 5.24 -5.01 0.82
CA LEU A 104 5.85 -4.52 2.07
C LEU A 104 7.06 -3.62 1.88
N ASN A 105 7.54 -3.42 0.65
CA ASN A 105 8.66 -2.54 0.36
C ASN A 105 8.21 -1.08 0.13
N ARG A 106 9.17 -0.16 0.08
CA ARG A 106 8.91 1.28 -0.11
C ARG A 106 8.31 1.64 -1.47
N HIS A 107 8.42 0.77 -2.46
CA HIS A 107 7.93 0.99 -3.81
C HIS A 107 6.47 0.54 -3.88
N ILE A 108 5.56 1.48 -3.83
CA ILE A 108 4.12 1.22 -3.67
C ILE A 108 3.36 1.04 -4.99
N LEU A 109 4.04 0.94 -6.13
CA LEU A 109 3.35 0.76 -7.41
C LEU A 109 2.53 -0.54 -7.45
N ASP A 110 3.08 -1.64 -6.94
CA ASP A 110 2.37 -2.92 -6.84
C ASP A 110 1.12 -2.81 -5.96
N ASP A 111 1.25 -2.14 -4.83
CA ASP A 111 0.14 -1.84 -3.91
C ASP A 111 -0.94 -1.02 -4.61
N ILE A 112 -0.56 0.03 -5.34
CA ILE A 112 -1.48 0.89 -6.08
C ILE A 112 -2.23 0.08 -7.14
N MET A 113 -1.53 -0.71 -7.94
CA MET A 113 -2.14 -1.51 -9.00
C MET A 113 -3.13 -2.54 -8.43
N CYS A 114 -2.77 -3.18 -7.33
CA CYS A 114 -3.66 -4.12 -6.64
C CYS A 114 -4.86 -3.38 -6.02
N ALA A 115 -4.65 -2.27 -5.34
CA ALA A 115 -5.73 -1.45 -4.77
C ALA A 115 -6.71 -0.92 -5.84
N GLN A 116 -6.23 -0.63 -7.05
CA GLN A 116 -7.10 -0.30 -8.19
C GLN A 116 -8.02 -1.47 -8.57
N GLN A 117 -7.54 -2.71 -8.49
CA GLN A 117 -8.40 -3.88 -8.70
C GLN A 117 -9.45 -4.00 -7.60
N VAL A 118 -9.07 -3.78 -6.34
CA VAL A 118 -10.01 -3.81 -5.22
C VAL A 118 -11.13 -2.81 -5.42
N VAL A 119 -10.82 -1.56 -5.71
CA VAL A 119 -11.81 -0.48 -5.86
C VAL A 119 -12.65 -0.64 -7.13
N SER A 120 -12.18 -1.40 -8.10
CA SER A 120 -12.91 -1.75 -9.32
C SER A 120 -13.90 -2.90 -9.10
N SER A 121 -13.86 -3.56 -7.95
CA SER A 121 -14.83 -4.55 -7.54
C SER A 121 -16.18 -3.89 -7.20
N GLN A 122 -17.20 -4.71 -6.97
CA GLN A 122 -18.56 -4.24 -6.73
C GLN A 122 -18.67 -3.33 -5.47
N GLU A 123 -17.81 -3.56 -4.47
CA GLU A 123 -17.86 -2.81 -3.21
C GLU A 123 -17.14 -1.45 -3.29
N GLY A 124 -16.29 -1.23 -4.29
CA GLY A 124 -15.49 -0.03 -4.37
C GLY A 124 -14.62 0.14 -3.11
N MET A 125 -14.52 1.38 -2.60
CA MET A 125 -13.78 1.63 -1.35
C MET A 125 -14.45 1.09 -0.09
N ASN A 126 -15.71 0.65 -0.15
CA ASN A 126 -16.34 -0.05 0.98
C ASN A 126 -15.66 -1.41 1.30
N ALA A 127 -14.81 -1.91 0.42
CA ALA A 127 -13.95 -3.06 0.72
C ALA A 127 -13.00 -2.81 1.91
N TRP A 128 -12.71 -1.55 2.22
CA TRP A 128 -11.98 -1.14 3.41
C TRP A 128 -12.92 -0.58 4.47
N ASP A 129 -13.11 -1.30 5.56
CA ASP A 129 -13.99 -0.89 6.67
C ASP A 129 -13.57 0.47 7.25
N SER A 130 -12.28 0.74 7.33
CA SER A 130 -11.77 2.02 7.82
C SER A 130 -12.16 3.19 6.93
N TRP A 131 -12.20 3.01 5.60
CA TRP A 131 -12.72 4.05 4.70
C TRP A 131 -14.21 4.31 4.96
N SER A 132 -15.01 3.25 5.07
CA SER A 132 -16.45 3.37 5.34
C SER A 132 -16.73 4.09 6.66
N GLN A 133 -15.92 3.82 7.69
CA GLN A 133 -16.12 4.38 9.03
C GLN A 133 -15.58 5.80 9.19
N HIS A 134 -14.46 6.13 8.55
CA HIS A 134 -13.71 7.36 8.83
C HIS A 134 -13.65 8.36 7.67
N CYS A 135 -13.85 7.92 6.45
CA CYS A 135 -13.60 8.72 5.26
C CYS A 135 -14.87 9.01 4.46
N SER A 136 -15.73 8.02 4.28
CA SER A 136 -16.95 8.14 3.48
C SER A 136 -17.88 9.22 4.02
N GLY A 137 -18.30 10.14 3.14
CA GLY A 137 -19.23 11.21 3.50
C GLY A 137 -18.61 12.35 4.32
N HIS A 138 -17.31 12.30 4.61
CA HIS A 138 -16.59 13.38 5.29
C HIS A 138 -15.97 14.37 4.31
N ASP A 139 -15.73 15.59 4.79
CA ASP A 139 -14.88 16.55 4.08
C ASP A 139 -13.42 16.09 4.19
N LEU A 140 -12.84 15.69 3.06
CA LEU A 140 -11.48 15.15 2.99
C LEU A 140 -10.45 16.20 2.58
N SER A 141 -10.83 17.49 2.48
CA SER A 141 -9.92 18.57 2.07
C SER A 141 -8.72 18.74 3.00
N GLU A 142 -8.89 18.46 4.30
CA GLU A 142 -7.79 18.51 5.28
C GLU A 142 -6.65 17.54 4.95
N TRP A 143 -6.94 16.43 4.26
CA TRP A 143 -5.91 15.47 3.84
C TRP A 143 -4.96 16.04 2.79
N LEU A 144 -5.39 17.04 2.02
CA LEU A 144 -4.61 17.69 0.96
C LEU A 144 -4.02 19.03 1.37
N LYS A 145 -4.34 19.51 2.56
CA LYS A 145 -3.93 20.83 3.05
C LYS A 145 -2.40 20.94 3.13
N GLY A 146 -1.86 21.98 2.52
CA GLY A 146 -0.42 22.24 2.47
C GLY A 146 0.33 21.40 1.45
N CYS A 147 -0.33 20.53 0.71
CA CYS A 147 0.28 19.77 -0.37
C CYS A 147 0.23 20.57 -1.68
N HIS A 148 1.39 20.74 -2.32
CA HIS A 148 1.49 21.39 -3.63
C HIS A 148 1.24 20.36 -4.74
N LEU A 149 -0.04 20.02 -4.95
CA LEU A 149 -0.46 19.07 -5.98
C LEU A 149 -0.72 19.82 -7.28
N ASN A 150 -0.26 19.27 -8.41
CA ASN A 150 -0.58 19.78 -9.73
C ASN A 150 -2.03 19.41 -10.06
N VAL A 151 -2.97 20.18 -9.55
CA VAL A 151 -4.38 20.08 -9.94
C VAL A 151 -4.45 20.49 -11.40
N LYS A 152 -4.68 19.53 -12.32
CA LYS A 152 -5.12 19.87 -13.67
C LYS A 152 -6.45 20.63 -13.51
N PRO A 153 -6.59 21.84 -14.07
CA PRO A 153 -7.85 22.56 -14.00
C PRO A 153 -8.97 21.67 -14.55
N ASP A 154 -10.02 21.48 -13.79
CA ASP A 154 -11.23 20.81 -14.26
C ASP A 154 -11.78 21.62 -15.45
N PRO A 155 -11.82 21.07 -16.67
CA PRO A 155 -12.31 21.80 -17.83
C PRO A 155 -13.79 22.20 -17.71
N LYS A 156 -14.52 21.69 -16.72
CA LYS A 156 -15.92 22.01 -16.48
C LYS A 156 -16.16 23.23 -15.59
N ARG A 157 -15.11 23.82 -14.98
CA ARG A 157 -15.23 25.01 -14.11
C ARG A 157 -15.01 26.36 -14.80
N ILE A 158 -14.90 26.39 -16.13
CA ILE A 158 -14.63 27.65 -16.87
C ILE A 158 -15.90 28.39 -17.30
N HIS A 159 -17.08 27.87 -16.97
CA HIS A 159 -18.36 28.53 -17.29
C HIS A 159 -19.28 28.63 -16.07
N SER A 160 -18.96 29.55 -15.18
CA SER A 160 -19.95 30.17 -14.27
C SER A 160 -19.46 31.54 -13.84
#